data_5ca0171d9384c46baaf34804cd161928
#
_entry.id   5ca0171d9384c46baaf34804cd161928
#
_cell.length_a   1.000
_cell.length_b   1.000
_cell.length_c   1.000
_cell.angle_alpha   90.00
_cell.angle_beta   90.00
_cell.angle_gamma   90.00
#
_symmetry.space_group_name_H-M   'P 1'
#
loop_
_entity.id
_entity.type
_entity.pdbx_description
1 polymer ?
#
loop_
_entity_poly.entity_id
_entity_poly.type
_entity_poly.pdbx_seq_one_letter_code
_entity_poly.pdbx_strand_id
1 'polypeptide(L)'
;MGRAMQDIAQGEGDLTKRLKVTSNDEFGTLANAFNRFVERIHESIREVAGTARQLHDVAQLVVNASNSSMANSDEQSNRTNSVAAAINELGAAAQEIARNAADASHHASDANHQAEDGKQVVEQTIRAMNELS
;
A
#
# COMPACT_ATOMS: atom_id res chain seq x y z
N MET A 1 -53.22 -16.78 -30.00
CA MET A 1 -52.52 -15.73 -29.26
C MET A 1 -52.42 -16.05 -27.77
N GLY A 2 -53.49 -16.37 -27.06
CA GLY A 2 -53.46 -16.64 -25.63
C GLY A 2 -52.54 -17.78 -25.17
N ARG A 3 -52.46 -18.89 -25.90
CA ARG A 3 -51.59 -20.02 -25.58
C ARG A 3 -50.09 -19.65 -25.70
N ALA A 4 -49.71 -18.86 -26.69
CA ALA A 4 -48.32 -18.43 -26.87
C ALA A 4 -47.89 -17.42 -25.80
N MET A 5 -48.78 -16.51 -25.38
CA MET A 5 -48.56 -15.63 -24.22
C MET A 5 -48.44 -16.43 -22.91
N GLN A 6 -49.31 -17.44 -22.76
CA GLN A 6 -49.30 -18.30 -21.56
C GLN A 6 -48.03 -19.16 -21.51
N ASP A 7 -47.53 -19.60 -22.67
CA ASP A 7 -46.28 -20.36 -22.80
C ASP A 7 -45.03 -19.53 -22.43
N ILE A 8 -45.01 -18.23 -22.78
CA ILE A 8 -43.98 -17.28 -22.36
C ILE A 8 -44.08 -16.95 -20.87
N ALA A 9 -45.32 -16.80 -20.35
CA ALA A 9 -45.56 -16.43 -18.96
C ALA A 9 -45.41 -17.60 -17.96
N GLN A 10 -45.71 -18.82 -18.39
CA GLN A 10 -45.64 -20.03 -17.56
C GLN A 10 -44.47 -20.95 -17.90
N GLY A 11 -43.77 -20.70 -19.00
CA GLY A 11 -42.54 -21.39 -19.36
C GLY A 11 -41.36 -20.89 -18.53
N GLU A 12 -40.15 -21.38 -18.85
CA GLU A 12 -38.88 -20.97 -18.18
C GLU A 12 -38.47 -19.51 -18.46
N GLY A 13 -39.42 -18.63 -18.87
CA GLY A 13 -39.15 -17.23 -19.18
C GLY A 13 -38.31 -17.05 -20.47
N ASP A 14 -38.50 -17.90 -21.45
CA ASP A 14 -37.76 -17.84 -22.71
C ASP A 14 -38.15 -16.57 -23.52
N LEU A 15 -37.39 -15.52 -23.32
CA LEU A 15 -37.51 -14.22 -23.98
C LEU A 15 -37.07 -14.24 -25.46
N THR A 16 -36.63 -15.37 -26.00
CA THR A 16 -36.27 -15.49 -27.41
C THR A 16 -37.51 -15.79 -28.30
N LYS A 17 -38.58 -16.27 -27.71
CA LYS A 17 -39.86 -16.56 -28.43
C LYS A 17 -40.59 -15.28 -28.79
N ARG A 18 -41.25 -15.29 -29.94
CA ARG A 18 -42.09 -14.16 -30.43
C ARG A 18 -43.46 -14.68 -30.86
N LEU A 19 -44.46 -13.80 -30.71
CA LEU A 19 -45.82 -14.07 -31.24
C LEU A 19 -45.82 -13.95 -32.76
N LYS A 20 -46.46 -14.90 -33.46
CA LYS A 20 -46.67 -14.79 -34.89
C LYS A 20 -47.73 -13.74 -35.17
N VAL A 21 -47.41 -12.77 -36.00
CA VAL A 21 -48.35 -11.74 -36.47
C VAL A 21 -49.05 -12.31 -37.71
N THR A 22 -50.29 -12.77 -37.54
CA THR A 22 -51.06 -13.45 -38.59
C THR A 22 -52.21 -12.61 -39.15
N SER A 23 -52.45 -11.43 -38.61
CA SER A 23 -53.53 -10.53 -39.04
C SER A 23 -53.06 -9.07 -38.98
N ASN A 24 -53.70 -8.21 -39.79
CA ASN A 24 -53.47 -6.77 -39.81
C ASN A 24 -54.57 -6.00 -39.08
N ASP A 25 -55.20 -6.61 -38.09
CA ASP A 25 -56.24 -6.06 -37.21
C ASP A 25 -55.69 -5.69 -35.82
N GLU A 26 -56.55 -5.42 -34.86
CA GLU A 26 -56.15 -5.07 -33.48
C GLU A 26 -55.31 -6.17 -32.83
N PHE A 27 -55.52 -7.45 -33.20
CA PHE A 27 -54.75 -8.56 -32.68
C PHE A 27 -53.29 -8.58 -33.25
N GLY A 28 -53.12 -8.21 -34.51
CA GLY A 28 -51.82 -8.04 -35.11
C GLY A 28 -51.02 -6.90 -34.47
N THR A 29 -51.72 -5.78 -34.19
CA THR A 29 -51.14 -4.64 -33.50
C THR A 29 -50.71 -5.00 -32.06
N LEU A 30 -51.53 -5.76 -31.34
CA LEU A 30 -51.23 -6.26 -30.00
C LEU A 30 -50.00 -7.21 -30.01
N ALA A 31 -49.94 -8.13 -30.98
CA ALA A 31 -48.82 -9.05 -31.11
C ALA A 31 -47.50 -8.31 -31.37
N ASN A 32 -47.51 -7.27 -32.20
CA ASN A 32 -46.35 -6.43 -32.46
C ASN A 32 -45.90 -5.64 -31.22
N ALA A 33 -46.85 -5.09 -30.46
CA ALA A 33 -46.57 -4.37 -29.20
C ALA A 33 -45.94 -5.31 -28.16
N PHE A 34 -46.49 -6.51 -28.02
CA PHE A 34 -45.97 -7.54 -27.13
C PHE A 34 -44.56 -7.97 -27.54
N ASN A 35 -44.32 -8.24 -28.84
CA ASN A 35 -42.97 -8.60 -29.30
C ASN A 35 -41.92 -7.52 -29.02
N ARG A 36 -42.28 -6.24 -29.19
CA ARG A 36 -41.42 -5.12 -28.81
C ARG A 36 -41.18 -5.03 -27.30
N PHE A 37 -42.17 -5.32 -26.50
CA PHE A 37 -42.02 -5.39 -25.04
C PHE A 37 -41.04 -6.50 -24.65
N VAL A 38 -41.23 -7.71 -25.17
CA VAL A 38 -40.32 -8.85 -24.91
C VAL A 38 -38.89 -8.55 -25.37
N GLU A 39 -38.71 -7.90 -26.53
CA GLU A 39 -37.40 -7.48 -27.02
C GLU A 39 -36.70 -6.55 -26.03
N ARG A 40 -37.36 -5.52 -25.54
CA ARG A 40 -36.81 -4.58 -24.57
C ARG A 40 -36.42 -5.27 -23.26
N ILE A 41 -37.25 -6.18 -22.78
CA ILE A 41 -36.93 -6.96 -21.57
C ILE A 41 -35.72 -7.84 -21.82
N HIS A 42 -35.65 -8.50 -22.99
CA HIS A 42 -34.48 -9.31 -23.36
C HIS A 42 -33.18 -8.49 -23.40
N GLU A 43 -33.21 -7.31 -24.01
CA GLU A 43 -32.07 -6.39 -24.05
C GLU A 43 -31.66 -5.95 -22.64
N SER A 44 -32.63 -5.56 -21.81
CA SER A 44 -32.37 -5.15 -20.41
C SER A 44 -31.73 -6.27 -19.57
N ILE A 45 -32.22 -7.50 -19.73
CA ILE A 45 -31.63 -8.68 -19.05
C ILE A 45 -30.21 -8.96 -19.53
N ARG A 46 -29.95 -8.81 -20.83
CA ARG A 46 -28.58 -8.95 -21.36
C ARG A 46 -27.63 -7.89 -20.82
N GLU A 47 -28.09 -6.65 -20.71
CA GLU A 47 -27.33 -5.55 -20.13
C GLU A 47 -27.01 -5.78 -18.64
N VAL A 48 -28.01 -6.21 -17.87
CA VAL A 48 -27.81 -6.57 -16.46
C VAL A 48 -26.83 -7.73 -16.32
N ALA A 49 -26.95 -8.77 -17.15
CA ALA A 49 -26.02 -9.89 -17.13
C ALA A 49 -24.59 -9.46 -17.50
N GLY A 50 -24.44 -8.53 -18.43
CA GLY A 50 -23.16 -7.91 -18.78
C GLY A 50 -22.55 -7.15 -17.61
N THR A 51 -23.34 -6.30 -16.98
CA THR A 51 -22.91 -5.52 -15.80
C THR A 51 -22.53 -6.43 -14.64
N ALA A 52 -23.31 -7.51 -14.41
CA ALA A 52 -22.99 -8.48 -13.36
C ALA A 52 -21.62 -9.16 -13.56
N ARG A 53 -21.29 -9.50 -14.82
CA ARG A 53 -19.96 -10.04 -15.15
C ARG A 53 -18.85 -9.02 -14.89
N GLN A 54 -19.03 -7.78 -15.30
CA GLN A 54 -18.06 -6.71 -15.05
C GLN A 54 -17.87 -6.48 -13.55
N LEU A 55 -18.92 -6.52 -12.75
CA LEU A 55 -18.84 -6.44 -11.29
C LEU A 55 -18.05 -7.61 -10.70
N HIS A 56 -18.23 -8.82 -11.22
CA HIS A 56 -17.46 -9.99 -10.80
C HIS A 56 -15.97 -9.80 -11.09
N ASP A 57 -15.64 -9.33 -12.30
CA ASP A 57 -14.24 -9.08 -12.69
C ASP A 57 -13.58 -8.01 -11.82
N VAL A 58 -14.30 -6.91 -11.56
CA VAL A 58 -13.83 -5.84 -10.66
C VAL A 58 -13.64 -6.36 -9.23
N ALA A 59 -14.57 -7.16 -8.72
CA ALA A 59 -14.44 -7.78 -7.40
C ALA A 59 -13.18 -8.64 -7.30
N GLN A 60 -12.88 -9.41 -8.33
CA GLN A 60 -11.66 -10.22 -8.39
C GLN A 60 -10.39 -9.37 -8.40
N LEU A 61 -10.40 -8.26 -9.15
CA LEU A 61 -9.29 -7.29 -9.14
C LEU A 61 -9.08 -6.68 -7.74
N VAL A 62 -10.16 -6.34 -7.05
CA VAL A 62 -10.08 -5.80 -5.67
C VAL A 62 -9.48 -6.81 -4.71
N VAL A 63 -9.89 -8.08 -4.80
CA VAL A 63 -9.31 -9.16 -3.97
C VAL A 63 -7.81 -9.30 -4.23
N ASN A 64 -7.40 -9.31 -5.49
CA ASN A 64 -5.98 -9.42 -5.84
C ASN A 64 -5.17 -8.21 -5.37
N ALA A 65 -5.70 -7.00 -5.53
CA ALA A 65 -5.08 -5.77 -5.05
C ALA A 65 -4.96 -5.75 -3.51
N SER A 66 -5.98 -6.23 -2.81
CA SER A 66 -5.97 -6.35 -1.35
C SER A 66 -4.90 -7.31 -0.86
N ASN A 67 -4.77 -8.47 -1.50
CA ASN A 67 -3.74 -9.46 -1.17
C ASN A 67 -2.33 -8.89 -1.39
N SER A 68 -2.12 -8.18 -2.50
CA SER A 68 -0.84 -7.51 -2.79
C SER A 68 -0.55 -6.41 -1.76
N SER A 69 -1.55 -5.64 -1.36
CA SER A 69 -1.42 -4.60 -0.35
C SER A 69 -1.05 -5.17 1.03
N MET A 70 -1.64 -6.31 1.41
CA MET A 70 -1.28 -7.01 2.65
C MET A 70 0.18 -7.48 2.62
N ALA A 71 0.62 -8.12 1.53
CA ALA A 71 2.01 -8.55 1.38
C ALA A 71 3.00 -7.37 1.46
N ASN A 72 2.68 -6.24 0.82
CA ASN A 72 3.48 -5.02 0.90
C ASN A 72 3.52 -4.44 2.31
N SER A 73 2.42 -4.51 3.05
CA SER A 73 2.35 -4.04 4.44
C SER A 73 3.22 -4.87 5.37
N ASP A 74 3.24 -6.20 5.19
CA ASP A 74 4.11 -7.10 5.95
C ASP A 74 5.59 -6.81 5.65
N GLU A 75 5.94 -6.63 4.39
CA GLU A 75 7.31 -6.25 4.01
C GLU A 75 7.70 -4.89 4.61
N GLN A 76 6.80 -3.90 4.54
CA GLN A 76 7.04 -2.58 5.13
C GLN A 76 7.23 -2.66 6.65
N SER A 77 6.45 -3.50 7.35
CA SER A 77 6.61 -3.73 8.79
C SER A 77 8.00 -4.30 9.11
N ASN A 78 8.44 -5.29 8.34
CA ASN A 78 9.77 -5.88 8.50
C ASN A 78 10.89 -4.86 8.26
N ARG A 79 10.76 -4.03 7.23
CA ARG A 79 11.71 -2.94 6.93
C ARG A 79 11.73 -1.90 8.04
N THR A 80 10.57 -1.53 8.57
CA THR A 80 10.46 -0.59 9.69
C THR A 80 11.16 -1.11 10.94
N ASN A 81 11.00 -2.39 11.26
CA ASN A 81 11.69 -3.03 12.37
C ASN A 81 13.22 -3.03 12.17
N SER A 82 13.69 -3.28 10.94
CA SER A 82 15.11 -3.22 10.62
C SER A 82 15.68 -1.80 10.76
N VAL A 83 14.93 -0.79 10.33
CA VAL A 83 15.31 0.63 10.51
C VAL A 83 15.36 1.00 11.98
N ALA A 84 14.39 0.55 12.78
CA ALA A 84 14.39 0.79 14.22
C ALA A 84 15.62 0.17 14.90
N ALA A 85 16.01 -1.04 14.53
CA ALA A 85 17.22 -1.69 15.03
C ALA A 85 18.48 -0.89 14.63
N ALA A 86 18.56 -0.44 13.38
CA ALA A 86 19.67 0.40 12.90
C ALA A 86 19.76 1.74 13.65
N ILE A 87 18.63 2.38 13.96
CA ILE A 87 18.58 3.61 14.76
C ILE A 87 19.11 3.36 16.17
N ASN A 88 18.76 2.23 16.80
CA ASN A 88 19.28 1.87 18.11
C ASN A 88 20.79 1.65 18.08
N GLU A 89 21.33 0.98 17.05
CA GLU A 89 22.78 0.82 16.87
C GLU A 89 23.48 2.16 16.65
N LEU A 90 22.90 3.06 15.85
CA LEU A 90 23.41 4.42 15.69
C LEU A 90 23.41 5.20 17.00
N GLY A 91 22.38 5.06 17.82
CA GLY A 91 22.33 5.66 19.14
C GLY A 91 23.44 5.17 20.06
N ALA A 92 23.69 3.87 20.08
CA ALA A 92 24.81 3.28 20.84
C ALA A 92 26.17 3.77 20.34
N ALA A 93 26.36 3.79 19.01
CA ALA A 93 27.59 4.30 18.42
C ALA A 93 27.83 5.78 18.71
N ALA A 94 26.77 6.60 18.67
CA ALA A 94 26.85 8.01 19.03
C ALA A 94 27.26 8.21 20.50
N GLN A 95 26.75 7.40 21.41
CA GLN A 95 27.16 7.44 22.82
C GLN A 95 28.62 7.03 23.00
N GLU A 96 29.09 6.03 22.27
CA GLU A 96 30.49 5.62 22.30
C GLU A 96 31.41 6.73 21.76
N ILE A 97 31.03 7.36 20.64
CA ILE A 97 31.75 8.52 20.11
C ILE A 97 31.82 9.66 21.11
N ALA A 98 30.71 9.95 21.81
CA ALA A 98 30.68 11.00 22.82
C ALA A 98 31.60 10.69 24.01
N ARG A 99 31.65 9.43 24.46
CA ARG A 99 32.62 8.98 25.50
C ARG A 99 34.06 9.12 25.01
N ASN A 100 34.33 8.65 23.82
CA ASN A 100 35.70 8.73 23.25
C ASN A 100 36.15 10.19 23.11
N ALA A 101 35.26 11.09 22.71
CA ALA A 101 35.53 12.52 22.64
C ALA A 101 35.82 13.13 24.04
N ALA A 102 35.04 12.73 25.04
CA ALA A 102 35.27 13.17 26.43
C ALA A 102 36.60 12.66 26.99
N ASP A 103 36.94 11.38 26.70
CA ASP A 103 38.23 10.79 27.12
C ASP A 103 39.42 11.47 26.38
N ALA A 104 39.28 11.74 25.10
CA ALA A 104 40.28 12.48 24.34
C ALA A 104 40.50 13.89 24.90
N SER A 105 39.46 14.59 25.27
CA SER A 105 39.53 15.90 25.91
C SER A 105 40.24 15.83 27.25
N HIS A 106 39.97 14.80 28.06
CA HIS A 106 40.64 14.58 29.34
C HIS A 106 42.13 14.31 29.15
N HIS A 107 42.47 13.42 28.26
CA HIS A 107 43.86 13.14 27.94
C HIS A 107 44.62 14.38 27.41
N ALA A 108 43.98 15.21 26.59
CA ALA A 108 44.56 16.47 26.13
C ALA A 108 44.81 17.43 27.29
N SER A 109 43.88 17.50 28.25
CA SER A 109 44.07 18.30 29.47
C SER A 109 45.21 17.79 30.34
N ASP A 110 45.33 16.47 30.53
CA ASP A 110 46.43 15.86 31.27
C ASP A 110 47.78 16.11 30.61
N ALA A 111 47.83 15.96 29.28
CA ALA A 111 49.06 16.25 28.51
C ALA A 111 49.49 17.73 28.66
N ASN A 112 48.52 18.66 28.68
CA ASN A 112 48.81 20.06 28.87
C ASN A 112 49.35 20.35 30.30
N HIS A 113 48.82 19.71 31.35
CA HIS A 113 49.34 19.78 32.68
C HIS A 113 50.76 19.23 32.78
N GLN A 114 51.03 18.06 32.19
CA GLN A 114 52.35 17.46 32.15
C GLN A 114 53.38 18.37 31.43
N ALA A 115 52.98 19.00 30.35
CA ALA A 115 53.82 19.96 29.65
C ALA A 115 54.13 21.19 30.47
N GLU A 116 53.19 21.72 31.26
CA GLU A 116 53.41 22.84 32.15
C GLU A 116 54.32 22.46 33.33
N ASP A 117 54.13 21.27 33.93
CA ASP A 117 55.00 20.72 34.96
C ASP A 117 56.43 20.54 34.42
N GLY A 118 56.59 19.99 33.25
CA GLY A 118 57.89 19.85 32.56
C GLY A 118 58.57 21.19 32.33
N LYS A 119 57.85 22.21 31.94
CA LYS A 119 58.36 23.58 31.76
C LYS A 119 58.88 24.12 33.08
N GLN A 120 58.15 23.95 34.21
CA GLN A 120 58.60 24.37 35.53
C GLN A 120 59.89 23.68 35.95
N VAL A 121 60.00 22.38 35.72
CA VAL A 121 61.26 21.64 36.01
C VAL A 121 62.44 22.16 35.19
N VAL A 122 62.25 22.45 33.91
CA VAL A 122 63.27 23.06 33.07
C VAL A 122 63.67 24.44 33.59
N GLU A 123 62.73 25.28 33.95
CA GLU A 123 63.02 26.60 34.50
C GLU A 123 63.75 26.53 35.84
N GLN A 124 63.41 25.59 36.72
CA GLN A 124 64.15 25.34 37.97
C GLN A 124 65.60 24.86 37.67
N THR A 125 65.78 23.98 36.71
CA THR A 125 67.07 23.50 36.32
C THR A 125 67.99 24.63 35.76
N ILE A 126 67.41 25.49 34.95
CA ILE A 126 68.12 26.67 34.42
C ILE A 126 68.58 27.61 35.56
N ARG A 127 67.66 27.84 36.52
CA ARG A 127 67.99 28.66 37.70
C ARG A 127 69.13 28.02 38.51
N ALA A 128 69.03 26.72 38.77
CA ALA A 128 70.10 26.00 39.49
C ALA A 128 71.48 26.05 38.77
N MET A 129 71.50 25.96 37.46
CA MET A 129 72.70 26.09 36.65
C MET A 129 73.25 27.51 36.71
N ASN A 130 72.36 28.53 36.73
CA ASN A 130 72.86 29.94 36.83
C ASN A 130 73.42 30.24 38.21
N GLU A 131 72.94 29.61 39.28
CA GLU A 131 73.50 29.74 40.64
C GLU A 131 74.83 29.09 40.81
N LEU A 132 75.20 28.09 39.99
CA LEU A 132 76.47 27.39 39.98
C LEU A 132 77.58 28.09 39.16
N SER A 133 77.19 28.99 38.32
CA SER A 133 78.13 29.79 37.58
C SER A 133 78.23 31.20 38.18
#